data_693e7a1996c262aff559fccb101ea9b6
#
_entry.id   693e7a1996c262aff559fccb101ea9b6
#
_cell.length_a   1.000
_cell.length_b   1.000
_cell.length_c   1.000
_cell.angle_alpha   90.00
_cell.angle_beta   90.00
_cell.angle_gamma   90.00
#
_symmetry.space_group_name_H-M   'P 1'
#
loop_
_entity.id
_entity.type
_entity.pdbx_description
1 polymer ?
#
loop_
_entity_poly.entity_id
_entity_poly.type
_entity_poly.pdbx_seq_one_letter_code
_entity_poly.pdbx_strand_id
1 'polypeptide(L)'
;MREVAREAGVDTALVHYYFGAKRDLFDAVFLRRAEVWNNERVAAIDRYAAQAEESGRPMTLEGLLEAFLRPPFEWSLKGGPGWKHYSALVAQTNANPTFGGETMARYFDPAIRRLIELIAHVLPEASEVDLYWGYHNLSGALTLTLGETGRLDRLSGGRARSGDLQTAGDYMVRFAAAGFRAVAGLSPSS
;
A
#
# COMPACT_ATOMS: atom_id res chain seq x y z
N MET A 1 3.03 -15.54 -21.25
CA MET A 1 4.30 -15.23 -21.94
C MET A 1 4.07 -14.68 -23.35
N ARG A 2 3.39 -15.39 -24.27
CA ARG A 2 3.17 -14.91 -25.66
C ARG A 2 2.51 -13.53 -25.73
N GLU A 3 1.49 -13.30 -24.93
CA GLU A 3 0.76 -12.03 -24.87
C GLU A 3 1.63 -10.89 -24.33
N VAL A 4 2.41 -11.16 -23.28
CA VAL A 4 3.37 -10.20 -22.72
C VAL A 4 4.45 -9.84 -23.75
N ALA A 5 5.01 -10.84 -24.44
CA ALA A 5 6.00 -10.62 -25.48
C ALA A 5 5.44 -9.77 -26.64
N ARG A 6 4.22 -10.06 -27.08
CA ARG A 6 3.53 -9.32 -28.12
C ARG A 6 3.33 -7.84 -27.72
N GLU A 7 2.85 -7.58 -26.51
CA GLU A 7 2.64 -6.22 -26.00
C GLU A 7 3.96 -5.44 -25.84
N ALA A 8 5.03 -6.17 -25.47
CA ALA A 8 6.38 -5.60 -25.37
C ALA A 8 7.11 -5.45 -26.71
N GLY A 9 6.55 -5.94 -27.82
CA GLY A 9 7.17 -5.91 -29.15
C GLY A 9 8.44 -6.75 -29.27
N VAL A 10 8.54 -7.85 -28.51
CA VAL A 10 9.71 -8.75 -28.49
C VAL A 10 9.34 -10.18 -28.78
N ASP A 11 10.33 -10.98 -29.17
CA ASP A 11 10.15 -12.43 -29.38
C ASP A 11 9.89 -13.14 -28.04
N THR A 12 8.95 -14.07 -28.05
CA THR A 12 8.63 -14.90 -26.87
C THR A 12 9.83 -15.72 -26.41
N ALA A 13 10.71 -16.13 -27.30
CA ALA A 13 11.94 -16.86 -26.99
C ALA A 13 12.90 -16.00 -26.15
N LEU A 14 13.01 -14.70 -26.44
CA LEU A 14 13.80 -13.76 -25.64
C LEU A 14 13.26 -13.64 -24.22
N VAL A 15 11.95 -13.55 -24.07
CA VAL A 15 11.34 -13.48 -22.73
C VAL A 15 11.63 -14.74 -21.92
N HIS A 16 11.53 -15.92 -22.55
CA HIS A 16 11.90 -17.19 -21.90
C HIS A 16 13.39 -17.29 -21.59
N TYR A 17 14.24 -16.79 -22.48
CA TYR A 17 15.69 -16.81 -22.29
C TYR A 17 16.14 -15.97 -21.10
N TYR A 18 15.60 -14.76 -20.96
CA TYR A 18 15.99 -13.84 -19.87
C TYR A 18 15.28 -14.10 -18.54
N PHE A 19 14.04 -14.56 -18.55
CA PHE A 19 13.21 -14.65 -17.35
C PHE A 19 12.79 -16.08 -17.00
N GLY A 20 12.99 -17.08 -17.88
CA GLY A 20 12.58 -18.44 -17.59
C GLY A 20 11.06 -18.63 -17.62
N ALA A 21 10.48 -19.07 -16.50
CA ALA A 21 9.05 -19.28 -16.37
C ALA A 21 8.26 -17.97 -16.21
N LYS A 22 6.93 -18.06 -16.45
CA LYS A 22 6.03 -16.89 -16.25
C LYS A 22 6.09 -16.35 -14.83
N ARG A 23 6.31 -17.20 -13.84
CA ARG A 23 6.43 -16.82 -12.43
C ARG A 23 7.68 -16.00 -12.19
N ASP A 24 8.81 -16.40 -12.78
CA ASP A 24 10.08 -15.69 -12.62
C ASP A 24 10.01 -14.27 -13.23
N LEU A 25 9.36 -14.15 -14.40
CA LEU A 25 9.07 -12.84 -15.00
C LEU A 25 8.19 -11.98 -14.07
N PHE A 26 7.14 -12.58 -13.50
CA PHE A 26 6.27 -11.87 -12.55
C PHE A 26 7.07 -11.38 -11.35
N ASP A 27 7.87 -12.25 -10.72
CA ASP A 27 8.67 -11.90 -9.56
C ASP A 27 9.70 -10.81 -9.88
N ALA A 28 10.36 -10.88 -11.04
CA ALA A 28 11.30 -9.84 -11.49
C ALA A 28 10.63 -8.46 -11.66
N VAL A 29 9.45 -8.43 -12.31
CA VAL A 29 8.67 -7.18 -12.51
C VAL A 29 8.15 -6.66 -11.19
N PHE A 30 7.65 -7.55 -10.33
CA PHE A 30 7.05 -7.18 -9.05
C PHE A 30 8.11 -6.63 -8.09
N LEU A 31 9.24 -7.33 -7.93
CA LEU A 31 10.34 -6.94 -7.06
C LEU A 31 10.91 -5.57 -7.43
N ARG A 32 11.16 -5.33 -8.72
CA ARG A 32 11.78 -4.09 -9.20
C ARG A 32 11.13 -2.81 -8.67
N ARG A 33 9.81 -2.83 -8.45
CA ARG A 33 9.05 -1.68 -7.96
C ARG A 33 8.63 -1.81 -6.50
N ALA A 34 8.49 -3.03 -5.99
CA ALA A 34 8.21 -3.28 -4.58
C ALA A 34 9.31 -2.69 -3.70
N GLU A 35 10.58 -2.87 -4.08
CA GLU A 35 11.73 -2.31 -3.35
C GLU A 35 11.65 -0.77 -3.27
N VAL A 36 11.43 -0.10 -4.40
CA VAL A 36 11.30 1.36 -4.43
C VAL A 36 10.16 1.82 -3.53
N TRP A 37 9.00 1.20 -3.67
CA TRP A 37 7.79 1.57 -2.92
C TRP A 37 7.96 1.40 -1.42
N ASN A 38 8.52 0.27 -1.01
CA ASN A 38 8.68 -0.04 0.41
C ASN A 38 9.82 0.75 1.06
N ASN A 39 10.93 0.95 0.34
CA ASN A 39 12.01 1.79 0.83
C ASN A 39 11.54 3.24 1.07
N GLU A 40 10.71 3.77 0.17
CA GLU A 40 10.15 5.11 0.36
C GLU A 40 9.13 5.19 1.49
N ARG A 41 8.30 4.15 1.67
CA ARG A 41 7.40 4.05 2.83
C ARG A 41 8.18 4.07 4.14
N VAL A 42 9.17 3.18 4.28
CA VAL A 42 9.99 3.12 5.49
C VAL A 42 10.70 4.44 5.71
N ALA A 43 11.33 5.00 4.69
CA ALA A 43 12.01 6.29 4.79
C ALA A 43 11.05 7.45 5.16
N ALA A 44 9.80 7.41 4.70
CA ALA A 44 8.81 8.45 5.03
C ALA A 44 8.35 8.35 6.48
N ILE A 45 8.03 7.16 6.97
CA ILE A 45 7.62 6.97 8.38
C ILE A 45 8.78 7.22 9.34
N ASP A 46 10.00 6.83 9.00
CA ASP A 46 11.17 7.08 9.84
C ASP A 46 11.53 8.58 9.87
N ARG A 47 11.43 9.29 8.74
CA ARG A 47 11.57 10.76 8.73
C ARG A 47 10.53 11.44 9.59
N TYR A 48 9.28 11.01 9.53
CA TYR A 48 8.22 11.57 10.38
C TYR A 48 8.51 11.33 11.87
N ALA A 49 8.95 10.13 12.25
CA ALA A 49 9.31 9.80 13.61
C ALA A 49 10.48 10.67 14.12
N ALA A 50 11.54 10.81 13.31
CA ALA A 50 12.70 11.65 13.64
C ALA A 50 12.31 13.13 13.80
N GLN A 51 11.47 13.68 12.91
CA GLN A 51 10.99 15.06 13.00
C GLN A 51 10.13 15.31 14.25
N ALA A 52 9.34 14.32 14.66
CA ALA A 52 8.57 14.39 15.90
C ALA A 52 9.50 14.47 17.11
N GLU A 53 10.53 13.61 17.16
CA GLU A 53 11.54 13.60 18.22
C GLU A 53 12.32 14.92 18.26
N GLU A 54 12.87 15.38 17.14
CA GLU A 54 13.64 16.62 17.03
C GLU A 54 12.82 17.86 17.43
N SER A 55 11.53 17.89 17.11
CA SER A 55 10.65 19.01 17.46
C SER A 55 10.06 18.93 18.88
N GLY A 56 10.29 17.84 19.60
CA GLY A 56 9.69 17.57 20.91
C GLY A 56 8.16 17.40 20.86
N ARG A 57 7.59 17.13 19.69
CA ARG A 57 6.16 16.89 19.51
C ARG A 57 5.89 15.39 19.47
N PRO A 58 4.82 14.90 20.11
CA PRO A 58 4.49 13.48 20.01
C PRO A 58 4.12 13.12 18.57
N MET A 59 4.50 11.91 18.16
CA MET A 59 3.96 11.32 16.94
C MET A 59 2.44 11.17 17.06
N THR A 60 1.74 11.33 15.95
CA THR A 60 0.30 11.08 15.85
C THR A 60 0.03 9.91 14.91
N LEU A 61 -1.06 9.21 15.15
CA LEU A 61 -1.49 8.10 14.30
C LEU A 61 -1.76 8.58 12.87
N GLU A 62 -2.42 9.74 12.72
CA GLU A 62 -2.68 10.36 11.43
C GLU A 62 -1.39 10.68 10.66
N GLY A 63 -0.39 11.22 11.35
CA GLY A 63 0.90 11.54 10.72
C GLY A 63 1.66 10.29 10.25
N LEU A 64 1.63 9.20 11.03
CA LEU A 64 2.21 7.92 10.62
C LEU A 64 1.50 7.33 9.41
N LEU A 65 0.17 7.33 9.43
CA LEU A 65 -0.65 6.83 8.34
C LEU A 65 -0.47 7.67 7.06
N GLU A 66 -0.42 8.99 7.19
CA GLU A 66 -0.12 9.90 6.08
C GLU A 66 1.25 9.61 5.48
N ALA A 67 2.29 9.51 6.30
CA ALA A 67 3.65 9.21 5.85
C ALA A 67 3.74 7.86 5.13
N PHE A 68 3.00 6.84 5.60
CA PHE A 68 2.97 5.51 5.01
C PHE A 68 2.16 5.43 3.70
N LEU A 69 1.05 6.15 3.61
CA LEU A 69 0.13 6.10 2.48
C LEU A 69 0.52 7.03 1.33
N ARG A 70 1.21 8.13 1.62
CA ARG A 70 1.58 9.12 0.61
C ARG A 70 2.44 8.57 -0.53
N PRO A 71 3.55 7.83 -0.29
CA PRO A 71 4.41 7.35 -1.37
C PRO A 71 3.69 6.51 -2.44
N PRO A 72 2.86 5.49 -2.11
CA PRO A 72 2.11 4.73 -3.11
C PRO A 72 1.16 5.59 -3.96
N PHE A 73 0.48 6.56 -3.36
CA PHE A 73 -0.40 7.43 -4.11
C PHE A 73 0.37 8.40 -5.02
N GLU A 74 1.47 8.97 -4.54
CA GLU A 74 2.32 9.84 -5.36
C GLU A 74 2.91 9.11 -6.57
N TRP A 75 3.40 7.89 -6.40
CA TRP A 75 3.88 7.08 -7.51
C TRP A 75 2.78 6.74 -8.51
N SER A 76 1.57 6.41 -8.03
CA SER A 76 0.43 6.14 -8.90
C SER A 76 0.00 7.37 -9.70
N LEU A 77 0.12 8.57 -9.13
CA LEU A 77 -0.26 9.83 -9.77
C LEU A 77 0.84 10.39 -10.68
N LYS A 78 2.08 10.41 -10.22
CA LYS A 78 3.20 11.14 -10.85
C LYS A 78 4.20 10.22 -11.56
N GLY A 79 4.23 8.95 -11.23
CA GLY A 79 5.20 7.98 -11.73
C GLY A 79 4.97 7.48 -13.16
N GLY A 80 3.89 7.94 -13.81
CA GLY A 80 3.52 7.55 -15.16
C GLY A 80 2.77 6.21 -15.26
N PRO A 81 2.38 5.79 -16.49
CA PRO A 81 1.47 4.65 -16.71
C PRO A 81 1.96 3.34 -16.07
N GLY A 82 3.27 3.11 -16.09
CA GLY A 82 3.84 1.88 -15.53
C GLY A 82 3.66 1.77 -14.02
N TRP A 83 3.58 2.87 -13.28
CA TRP A 83 3.30 2.85 -11.83
C TRP A 83 1.83 2.63 -11.55
N LYS A 84 0.95 3.21 -12.34
CA LYS A 84 -0.49 2.96 -12.24
C LYS A 84 -0.81 1.47 -12.47
N HIS A 85 -0.23 0.86 -13.51
CA HIS A 85 -0.37 -0.59 -13.75
C HIS A 85 0.22 -1.43 -12.62
N TYR A 86 1.34 -0.99 -12.05
CA TYR A 86 1.94 -1.68 -10.91
C TYR A 86 1.05 -1.61 -9.67
N SER A 87 0.44 -0.47 -9.36
CA SER A 87 -0.52 -0.34 -8.25
C SER A 87 -1.70 -1.30 -8.39
N ALA A 88 -2.25 -1.41 -9.60
CA ALA A 88 -3.31 -2.38 -9.90
C ALA A 88 -2.82 -3.83 -9.78
N LEU A 89 -1.57 -4.12 -10.18
CA LEU A 89 -0.97 -5.44 -10.04
C LEU A 89 -0.78 -5.80 -8.55
N VAL A 90 -0.32 -4.87 -7.72
CA VAL A 90 -0.21 -5.07 -6.25
C VAL A 90 -1.58 -5.37 -5.65
N ALA A 91 -2.60 -4.60 -6.01
CA ALA A 91 -3.96 -4.82 -5.54
C ALA A 91 -4.50 -6.21 -5.91
N GLN A 92 -4.32 -6.64 -7.17
CA GLN A 92 -4.71 -7.97 -7.63
C GLN A 92 -3.92 -9.08 -6.93
N THR A 93 -2.63 -8.88 -6.70
CA THR A 93 -1.77 -9.83 -6.01
C THR A 93 -2.20 -9.99 -4.56
N ASN A 94 -2.42 -8.89 -3.84
CA ASN A 94 -2.84 -8.92 -2.45
C ASN A 94 -4.18 -9.63 -2.24
N ALA A 95 -5.10 -9.53 -3.20
CA ALA A 95 -6.38 -10.21 -3.17
C ALA A 95 -6.34 -11.67 -3.68
N ASN A 96 -5.18 -12.18 -4.13
CA ASN A 96 -5.08 -13.52 -4.71
C ASN A 96 -4.88 -14.59 -3.62
N PRO A 97 -5.81 -15.56 -3.46
CA PRO A 97 -5.73 -16.56 -2.39
C PRO A 97 -4.66 -17.62 -2.62
N THR A 98 -4.14 -17.77 -3.84
CA THR A 98 -3.21 -18.85 -4.19
C THR A 98 -1.75 -18.49 -3.89
N PHE A 99 -1.33 -17.26 -4.21
CA PHE A 99 0.06 -16.85 -4.07
C PHE A 99 0.22 -15.44 -3.47
N GLY A 100 -0.89 -14.72 -3.25
CA GLY A 100 -0.84 -13.34 -2.76
C GLY A 100 -0.17 -13.24 -1.41
N GLY A 101 -0.54 -14.08 -0.45
CA GLY A 101 0.01 -14.07 0.90
C GLY A 101 1.54 -14.21 0.91
N GLU A 102 2.08 -15.20 0.19
CA GLU A 102 3.53 -15.41 0.12
C GLU A 102 4.25 -14.24 -0.56
N THR A 103 3.71 -13.75 -1.66
CA THR A 103 4.29 -12.62 -2.39
C THR A 103 4.27 -11.34 -1.55
N MET A 104 3.15 -11.05 -0.88
CA MET A 104 3.03 -9.89 0.00
C MET A 104 3.95 -10.01 1.21
N ALA A 105 4.00 -11.17 1.85
CA ALA A 105 4.90 -11.42 2.98
C ALA A 105 6.37 -11.16 2.60
N ARG A 106 6.79 -11.68 1.47
CA ARG A 106 8.18 -11.54 1.01
C ARG A 106 8.58 -10.10 0.74
N TYR A 107 7.71 -9.32 0.10
CA TYR A 107 8.08 -8.02 -0.44
C TYR A 107 7.55 -6.83 0.35
N PHE A 108 6.49 -6.99 1.13
CA PHE A 108 5.83 -5.88 1.81
C PHE A 108 5.89 -5.95 3.34
N ASP A 109 5.87 -7.14 3.94
CA ASP A 109 5.81 -7.28 5.39
C ASP A 109 6.90 -6.52 6.16
N PRO A 110 8.15 -6.38 5.69
CA PRO A 110 9.14 -5.60 6.43
C PRO A 110 8.71 -4.14 6.67
N ALA A 111 8.16 -3.48 5.65
CA ALA A 111 7.66 -2.12 5.78
C ALA A 111 6.39 -2.04 6.66
N ILE A 112 5.55 -3.08 6.59
CA ILE A 112 4.34 -3.18 7.41
C ILE A 112 4.67 -3.36 8.89
N ARG A 113 5.62 -4.23 9.21
CA ARG A 113 6.08 -4.43 10.59
C ARG A 113 6.63 -3.15 11.19
N ARG A 114 7.42 -2.39 10.42
CA ARG A 114 7.91 -1.09 10.86
C ARG A 114 6.78 -0.09 11.16
N LEU A 115 5.76 -0.05 10.31
CA LEU A 115 4.57 0.77 10.58
C LEU A 115 3.87 0.34 11.88
N ILE A 116 3.63 -0.96 12.07
CA ILE A 116 2.94 -1.51 13.25
C ILE A 116 3.73 -1.21 14.53
N GLU A 117 5.06 -1.32 14.51
CA GLU A 117 5.92 -0.94 15.64
C GLU A 117 5.70 0.53 16.06
N LEU A 118 5.66 1.45 15.10
CA LEU A 118 5.45 2.86 15.38
C LEU A 118 4.01 3.16 15.81
N ILE A 119 3.02 2.46 15.26
CA ILE A 119 1.62 2.59 15.73
C ILE A 119 1.49 2.05 17.15
N ALA A 120 2.14 0.95 17.50
CA ALA A 120 2.16 0.44 18.89
C ALA A 120 2.75 1.45 19.88
N HIS A 121 3.73 2.24 19.45
CA HIS A 121 4.26 3.33 20.28
C HIS A 121 3.26 4.49 20.48
N VAL A 122 2.45 4.77 19.46
CA VAL A 122 1.42 5.85 19.52
C VAL A 122 0.14 5.40 20.22
N LEU A 123 -0.17 4.09 20.16
CA LEU A 123 -1.35 3.48 20.78
C LEU A 123 -0.92 2.38 21.76
N PRO A 124 -0.26 2.71 22.89
CA PRO A 124 0.30 1.72 23.80
C PRO A 124 -0.76 0.83 24.49
N GLU A 125 -2.02 1.25 24.50
CA GLU A 125 -3.15 0.47 25.02
C GLU A 125 -3.68 -0.58 24.03
N ALA A 126 -3.34 -0.46 22.74
CA ALA A 126 -3.80 -1.40 21.72
C ALA A 126 -3.08 -2.74 21.87
N SER A 127 -3.81 -3.84 21.82
CA SER A 127 -3.18 -5.16 21.75
C SER A 127 -2.53 -5.37 20.38
N GLU A 128 -1.54 -6.27 20.32
CA GLU A 128 -0.91 -6.65 19.05
C GLU A 128 -1.96 -7.15 18.02
N VAL A 129 -2.96 -7.87 18.49
CA VAL A 129 -4.06 -8.39 17.66
C VAL A 129 -4.88 -7.27 17.06
N ASP A 130 -5.19 -6.22 17.84
CA ASP A 130 -5.93 -5.05 17.37
C ASP A 130 -5.15 -4.30 16.28
N LEU A 131 -3.83 -4.19 16.44
CA LEU A 131 -2.96 -3.53 15.45
C LEU A 131 -2.93 -4.31 14.13
N TYR A 132 -2.85 -5.65 14.17
CA TYR A 132 -2.91 -6.46 12.95
C TYR A 132 -4.28 -6.37 12.26
N TRP A 133 -5.39 -6.38 13.00
CA TRP A 133 -6.72 -6.17 12.43
C TRP A 133 -6.91 -4.77 11.86
N GLY A 134 -6.39 -3.75 12.54
CA GLY A 134 -6.38 -2.37 12.03
C GLY A 134 -5.63 -2.29 10.69
N TYR A 135 -4.44 -2.89 10.62
CA TYR A 135 -3.67 -2.96 9.38
C TYR A 135 -4.38 -3.78 8.29
N HIS A 136 -4.98 -4.91 8.62
CA HIS A 136 -5.72 -5.73 7.67
C HIS A 136 -6.85 -4.92 6.99
N ASN A 137 -7.62 -4.17 7.77
CA ASN A 137 -8.68 -3.29 7.26
C ASN A 137 -8.12 -2.16 6.38
N LEU A 138 -7.01 -1.52 6.81
CA LEU A 138 -6.30 -0.53 6.00
C LEU A 138 -5.82 -1.10 4.67
N SER A 139 -5.23 -2.30 4.70
CA SER A 139 -4.75 -3.02 3.51
C SER A 139 -5.88 -3.32 2.53
N GLY A 140 -7.05 -3.72 3.03
CA GLY A 140 -8.26 -3.94 2.23
C GLY A 140 -8.73 -2.65 1.54
N ALA A 141 -8.79 -1.55 2.28
CA ALA A 141 -9.16 -0.24 1.74
C ALA A 141 -8.17 0.25 0.68
N LEU A 142 -6.87 0.12 0.94
CA LEU A 142 -5.80 0.47 0.00
C LEU A 142 -5.86 -0.37 -1.28
N THR A 143 -6.04 -1.69 -1.13
CA THR A 143 -6.18 -2.63 -2.24
C THR A 143 -7.35 -2.26 -3.16
N LEU A 144 -8.51 -1.97 -2.58
CA LEU A 144 -9.68 -1.59 -3.37
C LEU A 144 -9.52 -0.23 -4.05
N THR A 145 -8.84 0.73 -3.40
CA THR A 145 -8.56 2.05 -3.94
C THR A 145 -7.59 1.96 -5.12
N LEU A 146 -6.47 1.26 -4.96
CA LEU A 146 -5.46 1.10 -6.02
C LEU A 146 -5.95 0.25 -7.20
N GLY A 147 -6.95 -0.60 -6.98
CA GLY A 147 -7.58 -1.40 -8.03
C GLY A 147 -8.42 -0.60 -9.02
N GLU A 148 -8.79 0.63 -8.68
CA GLU A 148 -9.55 1.60 -9.52
C GLU A 148 -10.69 0.94 -10.33
N THR A 149 -11.54 0.16 -9.69
CA THR A 149 -12.60 -0.61 -10.39
C THR A 149 -13.71 0.27 -10.98
N GLY A 150 -13.72 1.57 -10.71
CA GLY A 150 -14.80 2.50 -11.07
C GLY A 150 -16.13 2.23 -10.37
N ARG A 151 -16.14 1.32 -9.38
CA ARG A 151 -17.36 1.00 -8.63
C ARG A 151 -17.86 2.19 -7.81
N LEU A 152 -16.94 2.92 -7.17
CA LEU A 152 -17.26 4.11 -6.38
C LEU A 152 -17.92 5.18 -7.24
N ASP A 153 -17.40 5.41 -8.44
CA ASP A 153 -17.93 6.39 -9.40
C ASP A 153 -19.39 6.06 -9.76
N ARG A 154 -19.67 4.80 -10.08
CA ARG A 154 -21.02 4.35 -10.41
C ARG A 154 -21.97 4.44 -9.21
N LEU A 155 -21.52 3.97 -8.04
CA LEU A 155 -22.35 3.96 -6.83
C LEU A 155 -22.73 5.37 -6.37
N SER A 156 -21.78 6.32 -6.49
CA SER A 156 -21.98 7.71 -6.07
C SER A 156 -22.68 8.59 -7.11
N GLY A 157 -22.94 8.07 -8.31
CA GLY A 157 -23.40 8.88 -9.44
C GLY A 157 -22.39 9.95 -9.85
N GLY A 158 -21.09 9.64 -9.75
CA GLY A 158 -19.99 10.53 -10.11
C GLY A 158 -19.61 11.58 -9.06
N ARG A 159 -20.25 11.56 -7.88
CA ARG A 159 -19.94 12.52 -6.79
C ARG A 159 -18.62 12.19 -6.09
N ALA A 160 -18.21 10.94 -6.08
CA ALA A 160 -16.90 10.49 -5.64
C ALA A 160 -16.22 9.75 -6.80
N ARG A 161 -14.93 10.00 -7.00
CA ARG A 161 -14.16 9.46 -8.12
C ARG A 161 -13.04 8.56 -7.62
N SER A 162 -13.04 7.31 -8.07
CA SER A 162 -12.00 6.32 -7.69
C SER A 162 -10.59 6.70 -8.17
N GLY A 163 -10.47 7.49 -9.23
CA GLY A 163 -9.18 8.01 -9.73
C GLY A 163 -8.66 9.25 -9.00
N ASP A 164 -9.43 9.84 -8.08
CA ASP A 164 -8.96 10.96 -7.24
C ASP A 164 -8.21 10.43 -6.03
N LEU A 165 -6.97 9.98 -6.27
CA LEU A 165 -6.13 9.36 -5.26
C LEU A 165 -5.69 10.33 -4.15
N GLN A 166 -5.65 11.64 -4.42
CA GLN A 166 -5.35 12.63 -3.39
C GLN A 166 -6.49 12.64 -2.34
N THR A 167 -7.71 12.87 -2.79
CA THR A 167 -8.89 12.82 -1.92
C THR A 167 -9.05 11.45 -1.24
N ALA A 168 -8.81 10.34 -1.97
CA ALA A 168 -8.87 9.01 -1.40
C ALA A 168 -7.86 8.82 -0.26
N GLY A 169 -6.64 9.36 -0.38
CA GLY A 169 -5.62 9.33 0.66
C GLY A 169 -6.07 10.06 1.93
N ASP A 170 -6.60 11.28 1.79
CA ASP A 170 -7.07 12.09 2.92
C ASP A 170 -8.23 11.40 3.68
N TYR A 171 -9.15 10.78 2.95
CA TYR A 171 -10.25 10.00 3.55
C TYR A 171 -9.72 8.72 4.21
N MET A 172 -8.76 8.05 3.59
CA MET A 172 -8.20 6.81 4.12
C MET A 172 -7.43 7.03 5.42
N VAL A 173 -6.63 8.10 5.52
CA VAL A 173 -5.94 8.47 6.77
C VAL A 173 -6.94 8.64 7.92
N ARG A 174 -7.97 9.46 7.71
CA ARG A 174 -8.99 9.73 8.74
C ARG A 174 -9.77 8.48 9.12
N PHE A 175 -10.19 7.70 8.12
CA PHE A 175 -10.94 6.46 8.35
C PHE A 175 -10.08 5.42 9.07
N ALA A 176 -8.84 5.21 8.65
CA ALA A 176 -7.94 4.26 9.27
C ALA A 176 -7.57 4.68 10.69
N ALA A 177 -7.27 5.95 10.94
CA ALA A 177 -6.96 6.44 12.28
C ALA A 177 -8.12 6.20 13.25
N ALA A 178 -9.34 6.54 12.85
CA ALA A 178 -10.53 6.24 13.63
C ALA A 178 -10.73 4.73 13.83
N GLY A 179 -10.49 3.93 12.79
CA GLY A 179 -10.58 2.48 12.84
C GLY A 179 -9.58 1.84 13.80
N PHE A 180 -8.31 2.24 13.78
CA PHE A 180 -7.30 1.76 14.71
C PHE A 180 -7.66 2.06 16.16
N ARG A 181 -8.13 3.30 16.45
CA ARG A 181 -8.61 3.64 17.80
C ARG A 181 -9.82 2.80 18.22
N ALA A 182 -10.78 2.64 17.33
CA ALA A 182 -12.00 1.89 17.61
C ALA A 182 -11.73 0.42 17.91
N VAL A 183 -10.86 -0.28 17.13
CA VAL A 183 -10.52 -1.68 17.38
C VAL A 183 -9.71 -1.85 18.67
N ALA A 184 -8.94 -0.85 19.05
CA ALA A 184 -8.23 -0.80 20.34
C ALA A 184 -9.13 -0.41 21.53
N GLY A 185 -10.41 -0.19 21.32
CA GLY A 185 -11.35 0.24 22.40
C GLY A 185 -11.17 1.68 22.85
N LEU A 186 -10.47 2.51 22.08
CA LEU A 186 -10.16 3.91 22.40
C LEU A 186 -11.22 4.85 21.81
N SER A 187 -11.42 5.99 22.46
CA SER A 187 -12.30 7.05 21.95
C SER A 187 -11.68 7.72 20.71
N PRO A 188 -12.52 8.25 19.77
CA PRO A 188 -12.01 8.92 18.56
C PRO A 188 -11.08 10.11 18.80
N SER A 189 -11.12 10.68 19.99
CA SER A 189 -10.39 11.90 20.41
C SER A 189 -9.15 11.62 21.25
N SER A 190 -8.76 10.36 21.40
CA SER A 190 -7.60 9.96 22.21
C SER A 190 -6.30 10.14 21.47
#